data_e04744404e9725946c467360dd790fd6
#
_entry.id   e04744404e9725946c467360dd790fd6
#
_cell.length_a   1.000
_cell.length_b   1.000
_cell.length_c   1.000
_cell.angle_alpha   90.00
_cell.angle_beta   90.00
_cell.angle_gamma   90.00
#
_symmetry.space_group_name_H-M   'P 1'
#
loop_
_entity.id
_entity.type
_entity.pdbx_description
1 polymer ?
#
loop_
_entity_poly.entity_id
_entity_poly.type
_entity_poly.pdbx_seq_one_letter_code
_entity_poly.pdbx_strand_id
1 'polypeptide(L)'
;CPDRETPLPAPKAKIKGKPAEYREYTVGETIRRPSYWLFYLYGTLGGCIGSTAINFSRELALTLGAQAALATTLVGILSICNGLGRIISGLLYDWKGQRFTMTLVSIANILAPSLMLAALWKQSLLLGAATLCLSGFTYGAIPTISSAFIGTFYGSKDFALKYSLGNTKGILSSFAVTLASYLLAVSGSYQAPFTMLLVFAVIAFVLSFTIRRP
;
A
#
# COMPACT_ATOMS: atom_id res chain seq x y z
N CYS A 1 -44.43 3.82 -4.24
CA CYS A 1 -43.23 3.37 -3.51
C CYS A 1 -43.19 1.87 -3.59
N PRO A 2 -42.16 1.23 -4.16
CA PRO A 2 -42.00 -0.22 -4.11
C PRO A 2 -41.49 -0.60 -2.72
N ASP A 3 -42.04 -1.70 -2.21
CA ASP A 3 -41.89 -2.22 -0.86
C ASP A 3 -40.44 -2.45 -0.46
N ARG A 4 -40.10 -1.99 0.77
CA ARG A 4 -38.77 -2.11 1.42
C ARG A 4 -38.42 -3.51 1.93
N GLU A 5 -39.11 -4.58 1.50
CA GLU A 5 -38.96 -5.91 2.11
C GLU A 5 -38.41 -7.00 1.20
N THR A 6 -37.91 -6.69 0.01
CA THR A 6 -37.15 -7.68 -0.75
C THR A 6 -35.69 -7.68 -0.30
N PRO A 7 -35.24 -8.69 0.49
CA PRO A 7 -33.82 -8.82 0.80
C PRO A 7 -33.05 -9.01 -0.49
N LEU A 8 -32.06 -8.15 -0.74
CA LEU A 8 -31.13 -8.29 -1.85
C LEU A 8 -30.55 -9.71 -1.79
N PRO A 9 -30.54 -10.46 -2.92
CA PRO A 9 -29.93 -11.79 -2.92
C PRO A 9 -28.45 -11.64 -2.53
N ALA A 10 -28.05 -12.34 -1.48
CA ALA A 10 -26.67 -12.39 -1.04
C ALA A 10 -25.76 -12.77 -2.22
N PRO A 11 -24.64 -12.07 -2.45
CA PRO A 11 -23.73 -12.41 -3.52
C PRO A 11 -23.24 -13.85 -3.32
N LYS A 12 -23.59 -14.74 -4.25
CA LYS A 12 -23.10 -16.12 -4.27
C LYS A 12 -21.64 -16.13 -4.70
N ALA A 13 -20.76 -15.75 -3.80
CA ALA A 13 -19.33 -16.01 -3.97
C ALA A 13 -19.12 -17.53 -3.85
N LYS A 14 -18.91 -18.21 -4.97
CA LYS A 14 -18.42 -19.59 -5.00
C LYS A 14 -16.97 -19.61 -4.49
N ILE A 15 -16.78 -19.59 -3.18
CA ILE A 15 -15.50 -19.89 -2.57
C ILE A 15 -15.32 -21.41 -2.66
N LYS A 16 -14.53 -21.88 -3.63
CA LYS A 16 -14.01 -23.24 -3.65
C LYS A 16 -12.97 -23.39 -2.54
N GLY A 17 -13.39 -23.83 -1.38
CA GLY A 17 -12.54 -24.15 -0.22
C GLY A 17 -13.47 -24.53 0.94
N LYS A 18 -13.12 -25.59 1.72
CA LYS A 18 -13.83 -25.93 2.95
C LYS A 18 -14.08 -24.65 3.74
N PRO A 19 -15.29 -24.42 4.29
CA PRO A 19 -15.53 -23.28 5.14
C PRO A 19 -14.59 -23.44 6.35
N ALA A 20 -13.49 -22.68 6.38
CA ALA A 20 -12.79 -22.48 7.63
C ALA A 20 -13.82 -21.85 8.56
N GLU A 21 -13.99 -22.40 9.76
CA GLU A 21 -14.82 -21.81 10.80
C GLU A 21 -14.45 -20.33 10.91
N TYR A 22 -15.27 -19.45 10.33
CA TYR A 22 -15.09 -18.01 10.39
C TYR A 22 -15.42 -17.57 11.82
N ARG A 23 -14.41 -17.56 12.67
CA ARG A 23 -14.56 -16.96 13.97
C ARG A 23 -14.70 -15.45 13.82
N GLU A 24 -15.84 -14.94 14.23
CA GLU A 24 -16.10 -13.50 14.29
C GLU A 24 -15.39 -12.93 15.52
N TYR A 25 -14.48 -12.01 15.31
CA TYR A 25 -13.76 -11.31 16.37
C TYR A 25 -14.41 -9.97 16.67
N THR A 26 -14.49 -9.60 17.94
CA THR A 26 -14.82 -8.24 18.36
C THR A 26 -13.62 -7.31 18.13
N VAL A 27 -13.84 -5.99 18.17
CA VAL A 27 -12.76 -4.99 18.04
C VAL A 27 -11.68 -5.20 19.13
N GLY A 28 -12.11 -5.42 20.38
CA GLY A 28 -11.19 -5.64 21.49
C GLY A 28 -10.32 -6.89 21.33
N GLU A 29 -10.91 -7.99 20.82
CA GLU A 29 -10.16 -9.21 20.53
C GLU A 29 -9.18 -9.00 19.36
N THR A 30 -9.57 -8.24 18.33
CA THR A 30 -8.75 -7.93 17.15
C THR A 30 -7.48 -7.17 17.55
N ILE A 31 -7.64 -6.11 18.37
CA ILE A 31 -6.51 -5.26 18.81
C ILE A 31 -5.54 -6.02 19.72
N ARG A 32 -6.01 -7.04 20.44
CA ARG A 32 -5.14 -7.88 21.30
C ARG A 32 -4.31 -8.89 20.51
N ARG A 33 -4.57 -9.09 19.20
CA ARG A 33 -3.86 -10.07 18.39
C ARG A 33 -2.58 -9.48 17.79
N PRO A 34 -1.42 -10.13 17.93
CA PRO A 34 -0.16 -9.66 17.35
C PRO A 34 -0.20 -9.53 15.83
N SER A 35 -0.94 -10.43 15.15
CA SER A 35 -1.08 -10.40 13.68
C SER A 35 -1.73 -9.11 13.16
N TYR A 36 -2.60 -8.47 13.96
CA TYR A 36 -3.17 -7.17 13.62
C TYR A 36 -2.10 -6.06 13.61
N TRP A 37 -1.26 -6.01 14.63
CA TRP A 37 -0.20 -5.00 14.76
C TRP A 37 0.94 -5.22 13.78
N LEU A 38 1.29 -6.48 13.49
CA LEU A 38 2.25 -6.80 12.45
C LEU A 38 1.76 -6.34 11.08
N PHE A 39 0.46 -6.57 10.78
CA PHE A 39 -0.15 -6.08 9.55
C PHE A 39 -0.26 -4.54 9.55
N TYR A 40 -0.59 -3.93 10.68
CA TYR A 40 -0.61 -2.48 10.84
C TYR A 40 0.76 -1.86 10.52
N LEU A 41 1.82 -2.41 11.09
CA LEU A 41 3.19 -1.96 10.82
C LEU A 41 3.60 -2.19 9.35
N TYR A 42 3.28 -3.35 8.79
CA TYR A 42 3.47 -3.64 7.36
C TYR A 42 2.79 -2.58 6.47
N GLY A 43 1.53 -2.29 6.75
CA GLY A 43 0.77 -1.30 5.98
C GLY A 43 1.27 0.15 6.18
N THR A 44 1.76 0.47 7.39
CA THR A 44 2.40 1.77 7.67
C THR A 44 3.66 1.94 6.82
N LEU A 45 4.58 0.97 6.87
CA LEU A 45 5.84 1.04 6.12
C LEU A 45 5.61 1.09 4.61
N GLY A 46 4.69 0.27 4.09
CA GLY A 46 4.30 0.34 2.68
C GLY A 46 3.65 1.68 2.30
N GLY A 47 2.82 2.22 3.19
CA GLY A 47 2.22 3.54 3.04
C GLY A 47 3.24 4.68 3.01
N CYS A 48 4.33 4.59 3.79
CA CYS A 48 5.42 5.57 3.79
C CYS A 48 6.05 5.72 2.39
N ILE A 49 6.25 4.59 1.69
CA ILE A 49 6.88 4.60 0.35
C ILE A 49 5.98 5.33 -0.65
N GLY A 50 4.71 4.92 -0.71
CA GLY A 50 3.78 5.51 -1.66
C GLY A 50 3.43 6.97 -1.36
N SER A 51 3.19 7.32 -0.09
CA SER A 51 2.89 8.71 0.28
C SER A 51 4.06 9.65 -0.01
N THR A 52 5.30 9.24 0.26
CA THR A 52 6.49 10.04 -0.04
C THR A 52 6.68 10.16 -1.56
N ALA A 53 6.53 9.08 -2.33
CA ALA A 53 6.63 9.13 -3.78
C ALA A 53 5.59 10.06 -4.41
N ILE A 54 4.36 10.06 -3.91
CA ILE A 54 3.30 10.96 -4.38
C ILE A 54 3.66 12.42 -4.08
N ASN A 55 4.07 12.72 -2.85
CA ASN A 55 4.39 14.08 -2.44
C ASN A 55 5.59 14.68 -3.20
N PHE A 56 6.59 13.87 -3.52
CA PHE A 56 7.76 14.31 -4.27
C PHE A 56 7.67 14.10 -5.79
N SER A 57 6.59 13.52 -6.30
CA SER A 57 6.49 13.06 -7.69
C SER A 57 6.81 14.13 -8.73
N ARG A 58 6.26 15.33 -8.57
CA ARG A 58 6.48 16.44 -9.48
C ARG A 58 7.93 16.95 -9.43
N GLU A 59 8.44 17.16 -8.22
CA GLU A 59 9.79 17.68 -8.02
C GLU A 59 10.86 16.66 -8.46
N LEU A 60 10.63 15.38 -8.25
CA LEU A 60 11.50 14.30 -8.76
C LEU A 60 11.54 14.28 -10.29
N ALA A 61 10.38 14.43 -10.94
CA ALA A 61 10.34 14.50 -12.41
C ALA A 61 11.12 15.72 -12.93
N LEU A 62 10.98 16.89 -12.31
CA LEU A 62 11.73 18.10 -12.66
C LEU A 62 13.25 17.91 -12.45
N THR A 63 13.64 17.30 -11.32
CA THR A 63 15.05 17.01 -11.00
C THR A 63 15.68 16.07 -12.03
N LEU A 64 14.89 15.16 -12.60
CA LEU A 64 15.33 14.24 -13.67
C LEU A 64 15.22 14.84 -15.07
N GLY A 65 15.00 16.16 -15.18
CA GLY A 65 15.00 16.91 -16.45
C GLY A 65 13.66 16.93 -17.20
N ALA A 66 12.54 16.56 -16.54
CA ALA A 66 11.23 16.70 -17.17
C ALA A 66 10.84 18.19 -17.31
N GLN A 67 10.20 18.55 -18.43
CA GLN A 67 9.50 19.82 -18.54
C GLN A 67 8.29 19.86 -17.58
N ALA A 68 7.88 21.05 -17.14
CA ALA A 68 6.81 21.23 -16.16
C ALA A 68 5.48 20.55 -16.57
N ALA A 69 5.12 20.60 -17.85
CA ALA A 69 3.92 19.92 -18.37
C ALA A 69 4.03 18.39 -18.24
N LEU A 70 5.20 17.83 -18.60
CA LEU A 70 5.45 16.39 -18.48
C LEU A 70 5.49 15.95 -17.01
N ALA A 71 6.10 16.72 -16.12
CA ALA A 71 6.12 16.44 -14.69
C ALA A 71 4.69 16.35 -14.13
N THR A 72 3.81 17.28 -14.50
CA THR A 72 2.39 17.24 -14.10
C THR A 72 1.65 16.03 -14.69
N THR A 73 1.93 15.68 -15.94
CA THR A 73 1.37 14.47 -16.58
C THR A 73 1.79 13.20 -15.85
N LEU A 74 3.05 13.10 -15.41
CA LEU A 74 3.54 11.95 -14.64
C LEU A 74 2.83 11.79 -13.29
N VAL A 75 2.46 12.90 -12.61
CA VAL A 75 1.61 12.84 -11.41
C VAL A 75 0.23 12.27 -11.74
N GLY A 76 -0.36 12.65 -12.88
CA GLY A 76 -1.62 12.07 -13.35
C GLY A 76 -1.51 10.57 -13.62
N ILE A 77 -0.45 10.14 -14.29
CA ILE A 77 -0.17 8.71 -14.57
C ILE A 77 0.00 7.94 -13.26
N LEU A 78 0.74 8.46 -12.28
CA LEU A 78 0.86 7.87 -10.94
C LEU A 78 -0.51 7.65 -10.31
N SER A 79 -1.42 8.62 -10.43
CA SER A 79 -2.78 8.52 -9.89
C SER A 79 -3.61 7.42 -10.58
N ILE A 80 -3.45 7.25 -11.89
CA ILE A 80 -4.04 6.14 -12.64
C ILE A 80 -3.49 4.80 -12.14
N CYS A 81 -2.17 4.70 -11.99
CA CYS A 81 -1.51 3.49 -11.45
C CYS A 81 -2.01 3.17 -10.03
N ASN A 82 -2.29 4.18 -9.20
CA ASN A 82 -2.89 3.99 -7.88
C ASN A 82 -4.29 3.35 -7.99
N GLY A 83 -5.13 3.85 -8.88
CA GLY A 83 -6.45 3.24 -9.15
C GLY A 83 -6.34 1.78 -9.62
N LEU A 84 -5.45 1.51 -10.58
CA LEU A 84 -5.18 0.16 -11.08
C LEU A 84 -4.63 -0.75 -9.97
N GLY A 85 -3.78 -0.23 -9.10
CA GLY A 85 -3.25 -0.95 -7.96
C GLY A 85 -4.35 -1.51 -7.03
N ARG A 86 -5.42 -0.74 -6.81
CA ARG A 86 -6.58 -1.20 -6.02
C ARG A 86 -7.30 -2.37 -6.68
N ILE A 87 -7.58 -2.24 -7.98
CA ILE A 87 -8.31 -3.27 -8.73
C ILE A 87 -7.48 -4.56 -8.81
N ILE A 88 -6.23 -4.44 -9.27
CA ILE A 88 -5.37 -5.61 -9.51
C ILE A 88 -5.03 -6.32 -8.21
N SER A 89 -4.73 -5.58 -7.13
CA SER A 89 -4.44 -6.22 -5.83
C SER A 89 -5.64 -6.92 -5.23
N GLY A 90 -6.87 -6.39 -5.42
CA GLY A 90 -8.10 -7.07 -5.03
C GLY A 90 -8.29 -8.38 -5.77
N LEU A 91 -8.19 -8.37 -7.09
CA LEU A 91 -8.28 -9.57 -7.93
C LEU A 91 -7.20 -10.62 -7.57
N LEU A 92 -5.96 -10.17 -7.35
CA LEU A 92 -4.86 -11.05 -6.93
C LEU A 92 -5.10 -11.66 -5.56
N TYR A 93 -5.65 -10.87 -4.63
CA TYR A 93 -5.98 -11.35 -3.29
C TYR A 93 -7.06 -12.45 -3.35
N ASP A 94 -8.09 -12.25 -4.16
CA ASP A 94 -9.18 -13.22 -4.33
C ASP A 94 -8.71 -14.48 -5.07
N TRP A 95 -7.80 -14.35 -6.04
CA TRP A 95 -7.33 -15.46 -6.86
C TRP A 95 -6.19 -16.26 -6.23
N LYS A 96 -5.15 -15.58 -5.75
CA LYS A 96 -3.91 -16.21 -5.25
C LYS A 96 -3.78 -16.16 -3.73
N GLY A 97 -4.69 -15.43 -3.08
CA GLY A 97 -4.71 -15.28 -1.63
C GLY A 97 -3.73 -14.25 -1.07
N GLN A 98 -3.84 -14.06 0.23
CA GLN A 98 -3.12 -13.01 0.97
C GLN A 98 -1.60 -13.06 0.80
N ARG A 99 -0.99 -14.23 1.06
CA ARG A 99 0.49 -14.34 1.10
C ARG A 99 1.12 -13.94 -0.23
N PHE A 100 0.56 -14.45 -1.33
CA PHE A 100 1.06 -14.13 -2.66
C PHE A 100 0.96 -12.63 -2.94
N THR A 101 -0.23 -12.04 -2.69
CA THR A 101 -0.47 -10.61 -2.96
C THR A 101 0.42 -9.72 -2.11
N MET A 102 0.55 -10.00 -0.81
CA MET A 102 1.44 -9.23 0.08
C MET A 102 2.91 -9.35 -0.35
N THR A 103 3.38 -10.53 -0.72
CA THR A 103 4.76 -10.73 -1.18
C THR A 103 5.01 -9.96 -2.48
N LEU A 104 4.10 -10.04 -3.45
CA LEU A 104 4.21 -9.31 -4.72
C LEU A 104 4.27 -7.79 -4.50
N VAL A 105 3.38 -7.26 -3.69
CA VAL A 105 3.35 -5.82 -3.36
C VAL A 105 4.59 -5.41 -2.58
N SER A 106 5.11 -6.26 -1.70
CA SER A 106 6.36 -5.99 -0.97
C SER A 106 7.58 -5.97 -1.88
N ILE A 107 7.65 -6.88 -2.86
CA ILE A 107 8.71 -6.86 -3.88
C ILE A 107 8.62 -5.55 -4.71
N ALA A 108 7.43 -5.17 -5.13
CA ALA A 108 7.21 -3.92 -5.86
C ALA A 108 7.59 -2.69 -5.00
N ASN A 109 7.32 -2.74 -3.68
CA ASN A 109 7.75 -1.70 -2.74
C ASN A 109 9.27 -1.61 -2.56
N ILE A 110 10.02 -2.70 -2.73
CA ILE A 110 11.50 -2.67 -2.75
C ILE A 110 12.00 -2.13 -4.10
N LEU A 111 11.39 -2.58 -5.19
CA LEU A 111 11.80 -2.15 -6.52
C LEU A 111 11.60 -0.65 -6.75
N ALA A 112 10.53 -0.06 -6.23
CA ALA A 112 10.23 1.35 -6.42
C ALA A 112 11.36 2.28 -5.94
N PRO A 113 11.77 2.29 -4.66
CA PRO A 113 12.87 3.15 -4.21
C PRO A 113 14.22 2.75 -4.82
N SER A 114 14.45 1.46 -5.12
CA SER A 114 15.68 1.01 -5.79
C SER A 114 15.80 1.58 -7.20
N LEU A 115 14.71 1.54 -7.98
CA LEU A 115 14.66 2.13 -9.32
C LEU A 115 14.82 3.65 -9.25
N MET A 116 14.28 4.33 -8.22
CA MET A 116 14.48 5.77 -8.07
C MET A 116 15.94 6.12 -7.78
N LEU A 117 16.61 5.37 -6.91
CA LEU A 117 18.04 5.55 -6.67
C LEU A 117 18.86 5.36 -7.96
N ALA A 118 18.51 4.35 -8.75
CA ALA A 118 19.15 4.15 -10.07
C ALA A 118 18.81 5.27 -11.05
N ALA A 119 17.58 5.80 -11.03
CA ALA A 119 17.15 6.93 -11.85
C ALA A 119 17.94 8.21 -11.52
N LEU A 120 18.11 8.48 -10.23
CA LEU A 120 18.90 9.62 -9.75
C LEU A 120 20.39 9.48 -10.14
N TRP A 121 20.95 8.28 -10.04
CA TRP A 121 22.34 8.04 -10.41
C TRP A 121 22.58 8.16 -11.92
N LYS A 122 21.66 7.62 -12.73
CA LYS A 122 21.76 7.66 -14.21
C LYS A 122 21.15 8.91 -14.84
N GLN A 123 20.55 9.80 -14.05
CA GLN A 123 19.78 10.97 -14.52
C GLN A 123 18.73 10.57 -15.59
N SER A 124 18.04 9.45 -15.37
CA SER A 124 17.11 8.86 -16.33
C SER A 124 15.66 9.14 -15.95
N LEU A 125 15.01 9.99 -16.72
CA LEU A 125 13.59 10.30 -16.57
C LEU A 125 12.69 9.05 -16.77
N LEU A 126 13.08 8.14 -17.67
CA LEU A 126 12.32 6.91 -17.91
C LEU A 126 12.28 6.01 -16.67
N LEU A 127 13.42 5.82 -15.98
CA LEU A 127 13.48 5.07 -14.73
C LEU A 127 12.69 5.78 -13.62
N GLY A 128 12.75 7.11 -13.55
CA GLY A 128 11.95 7.91 -12.65
C GLY A 128 10.46 7.73 -12.88
N ALA A 129 10.00 7.80 -14.12
CA ALA A 129 8.62 7.58 -14.48
C ALA A 129 8.14 6.15 -14.11
N ALA A 130 8.94 5.12 -14.39
CA ALA A 130 8.64 3.75 -14.00
C ALA A 130 8.51 3.60 -12.48
N THR A 131 9.38 4.27 -11.71
CA THR A 131 9.28 4.31 -10.25
C THR A 131 7.99 4.95 -9.77
N LEU A 132 7.58 6.08 -10.36
CA LEU A 132 6.34 6.76 -9.99
C LEU A 132 5.13 5.89 -10.28
N CYS A 133 5.07 5.21 -11.43
CA CYS A 133 4.02 4.25 -11.75
C CYS A 133 3.95 3.11 -10.73
N LEU A 134 5.11 2.52 -10.40
CA LEU A 134 5.19 1.40 -9.46
C LEU A 134 4.82 1.82 -8.04
N SER A 135 5.26 3.00 -7.58
CA SER A 135 4.89 3.56 -6.28
C SER A 135 3.40 3.86 -6.20
N GLY A 136 2.80 4.41 -7.27
CA GLY A 136 1.36 4.60 -7.36
C GLY A 136 0.61 3.28 -7.21
N PHE A 137 1.02 2.27 -7.97
CA PHE A 137 0.41 0.93 -7.91
C PHE A 137 0.47 0.33 -6.50
N THR A 138 1.62 0.33 -5.86
CA THR A 138 1.78 -0.26 -4.52
C THR A 138 1.02 0.52 -3.46
N TYR A 139 0.96 1.84 -3.56
CA TYR A 139 0.18 2.67 -2.65
C TYR A 139 -1.32 2.37 -2.75
N GLY A 140 -1.84 2.17 -3.97
CA GLY A 140 -3.22 1.76 -4.20
C GLY A 140 -3.53 0.36 -3.67
N ALA A 141 -2.56 -0.55 -3.70
CA ALA A 141 -2.73 -1.92 -3.21
C ALA A 141 -2.95 -2.00 -1.68
N ILE A 142 -2.31 -1.12 -0.90
CA ILE A 142 -2.34 -1.17 0.59
C ILE A 142 -3.75 -1.11 1.18
N PRO A 143 -4.63 -0.14 0.83
CA PRO A 143 -6.00 -0.09 1.36
C PRO A 143 -6.81 -1.33 1.00
N THR A 144 -6.68 -1.82 -0.22
CA THR A 144 -7.41 -3.00 -0.71
C THR A 144 -6.99 -4.26 0.04
N ILE A 145 -5.68 -4.49 0.18
CA ILE A 145 -5.16 -5.60 0.99
C ILE A 145 -5.61 -5.46 2.45
N SER A 146 -5.69 -4.23 2.98
CA SER A 146 -6.12 -3.98 4.36
C SER A 146 -7.58 -4.36 4.59
N SER A 147 -8.48 -3.99 3.68
CA SER A 147 -9.89 -4.37 3.78
C SER A 147 -10.07 -5.89 3.65
N ALA A 148 -9.41 -6.51 2.68
CA ALA A 148 -9.47 -7.95 2.47
C ALA A 148 -8.86 -8.73 3.66
N PHE A 149 -7.75 -8.27 4.22
CA PHE A 149 -7.12 -8.87 5.41
C PHE A 149 -8.05 -8.83 6.63
N ILE A 150 -8.63 -7.68 6.93
CA ILE A 150 -9.52 -7.54 8.09
C ILE A 150 -10.76 -8.43 7.91
N GLY A 151 -11.37 -8.43 6.72
CA GLY A 151 -12.53 -9.28 6.43
C GLY A 151 -12.23 -10.77 6.54
N THR A 152 -11.07 -11.22 6.02
CA THR A 152 -10.71 -12.65 5.99
C THR A 152 -10.14 -13.18 7.31
N PHE A 153 -9.50 -12.34 8.14
CA PHE A 153 -8.86 -12.77 9.39
C PHE A 153 -9.74 -12.57 10.61
N TYR A 154 -10.53 -11.50 10.62
CA TYR A 154 -11.27 -11.06 11.80
C TYR A 154 -12.79 -11.03 11.62
N GLY A 155 -13.25 -11.39 10.43
CA GLY A 155 -14.68 -11.48 10.12
C GLY A 155 -15.34 -10.12 9.84
N SER A 156 -16.65 -10.19 9.55
CA SER A 156 -17.46 -9.03 9.15
C SER A 156 -18.01 -8.23 10.34
N LYS A 157 -18.09 -8.84 11.54
CA LYS A 157 -18.55 -8.16 12.75
C LYS A 157 -17.69 -6.93 13.05
N ASP A 158 -18.32 -5.79 13.23
CA ASP A 158 -17.65 -4.50 13.50
C ASP A 158 -16.57 -4.14 12.45
N PHE A 159 -16.71 -4.59 11.19
CA PHE A 159 -15.73 -4.41 10.13
C PHE A 159 -15.32 -2.94 9.95
N ALA A 160 -16.31 -2.04 9.89
CA ALA A 160 -16.06 -0.62 9.67
C ALA A 160 -15.14 -0.03 10.75
N LEU A 161 -15.36 -0.40 12.02
CA LEU A 161 -14.56 0.10 13.15
C LEU A 161 -13.14 -0.49 13.13
N LYS A 162 -13.01 -1.81 12.89
CA LYS A 162 -11.69 -2.47 12.74
C LYS A 162 -10.88 -1.87 11.60
N TYR A 163 -11.53 -1.61 10.46
CA TYR A 163 -10.89 -1.01 9.29
C TYR A 163 -10.50 0.44 9.54
N SER A 164 -11.36 1.24 10.18
CA SER A 164 -11.05 2.63 10.53
C SER A 164 -9.83 2.73 11.46
N LEU A 165 -9.78 1.88 12.49
CA LEU A 165 -8.60 1.78 13.36
C LEU A 165 -7.34 1.38 12.58
N GLY A 166 -7.45 0.43 11.65
CA GLY A 166 -6.36 0.06 10.75
C GLY A 166 -5.91 1.18 9.83
N ASN A 167 -6.80 2.11 9.46
CA ASN A 167 -6.47 3.24 8.59
C ASN A 167 -5.75 4.39 9.30
N THR A 168 -5.72 4.42 10.64
CA THR A 168 -4.88 5.38 11.38
C THR A 168 -3.39 5.27 11.04
N LYS A 169 -2.96 4.15 10.44
CA LYS A 169 -1.61 3.99 9.86
C LYS A 169 -1.24 5.10 8.86
N GLY A 170 -2.23 5.70 8.19
CA GLY A 170 -2.02 6.85 7.30
C GLY A 170 -1.41 8.05 8.02
N ILE A 171 -1.77 8.29 9.29
CA ILE A 171 -1.18 9.35 10.12
C ILE A 171 0.32 9.08 10.30
N LEU A 172 0.70 7.85 10.66
CA LEU A 172 2.11 7.48 10.82
C LEU A 172 2.87 7.56 9.49
N SER A 173 2.25 7.18 8.38
CA SER A 173 2.86 7.29 7.05
C SER A 173 3.11 8.75 6.65
N SER A 174 2.31 9.70 7.11
CA SER A 174 2.51 11.13 6.85
C SER A 174 3.76 11.68 7.54
N PHE A 175 4.11 11.17 8.72
CA PHE A 175 5.37 11.53 9.39
C PHE A 175 6.60 11.14 8.58
N ALA A 176 6.53 10.04 7.82
CA ALA A 176 7.62 9.64 6.94
C ALA A 176 7.86 10.65 5.80
N VAL A 177 6.81 11.30 5.30
CA VAL A 177 6.95 12.40 4.32
C VAL A 177 7.70 13.57 4.92
N THR A 178 7.37 13.96 6.16
CA THR A 178 8.06 15.03 6.90
C THR A 178 9.53 14.68 7.14
N LEU A 179 9.80 13.43 7.57
CA LEU A 179 11.17 12.96 7.76
C LEU A 179 11.96 12.92 6.45
N ALA A 180 11.32 12.48 5.35
CA ALA A 180 11.92 12.49 4.03
C ALA A 180 12.25 13.93 3.55
N SER A 181 11.36 14.90 3.81
CA SER A 181 11.59 16.32 3.52
C SER A 181 12.76 16.88 4.34
N TYR A 182 12.84 16.51 5.62
CA TYR A 182 13.98 16.89 6.48
C TYR A 182 15.29 16.31 5.97
N LEU A 183 15.32 15.01 5.62
CA LEU A 183 16.50 14.37 5.05
C LEU A 183 16.94 15.02 3.73
N LEU A 184 15.97 15.39 2.89
CA LEU A 184 16.24 16.12 1.65
C LEU A 184 16.86 17.50 1.95
N ALA A 185 16.32 18.25 2.92
CA ALA A 185 16.82 19.57 3.28
C ALA A 185 18.25 19.51 3.85
N VAL A 186 18.59 18.51 4.64
CA VAL A 186 19.91 18.34 5.25
C VAL A 186 20.93 17.79 4.26
N SER A 187 20.54 16.82 3.43
CA SER A 187 21.48 16.15 2.50
C SER A 187 21.61 16.87 1.14
N GLY A 188 20.66 17.74 0.80
CA GLY A 188 20.58 18.38 -0.52
C GLY A 188 20.29 17.41 -1.67
N SER A 189 19.97 16.14 -1.38
CA SER A 189 19.79 15.08 -2.38
C SER A 189 18.61 14.15 -2.06
N TYR A 190 17.88 13.75 -3.09
CA TYR A 190 16.82 12.74 -2.97
C TYR A 190 17.34 11.33 -2.64
N GLN A 191 18.66 11.11 -2.69
CA GLN A 191 19.25 9.80 -2.36
C GLN A 191 18.95 9.39 -0.91
N ALA A 192 19.11 10.31 0.04
CA ALA A 192 18.89 10.03 1.47
C ALA A 192 17.43 9.61 1.77
N PRO A 193 16.39 10.36 1.36
CA PRO A 193 15.00 9.92 1.51
C PRO A 193 14.71 8.56 0.89
N PHE A 194 15.15 8.31 -0.34
CA PHE A 194 14.87 7.04 -1.01
C PHE A 194 15.65 5.85 -0.45
N THR A 195 16.83 6.06 0.11
CA THR A 195 17.55 5.05 0.89
C THR A 195 16.78 4.68 2.17
N MET A 196 16.25 5.67 2.88
CA MET A 196 15.37 5.43 4.04
C MET A 196 14.13 4.61 3.64
N LEU A 197 13.48 4.97 2.52
CA LEU A 197 12.31 4.23 2.03
C LEU A 197 12.66 2.79 1.61
N LEU A 198 13.85 2.56 1.07
CA LEU A 198 14.33 1.22 0.74
C LEU A 198 14.49 0.37 2.01
N VAL A 199 15.02 0.93 3.08
CA VAL A 199 15.12 0.23 4.39
C VAL A 199 13.71 -0.12 4.90
N PHE A 200 12.75 0.81 4.82
CA PHE A 200 11.37 0.55 5.21
C PHE A 200 10.73 -0.56 4.36
N ALA A 201 11.02 -0.59 3.06
CA ALA A 201 10.53 -1.63 2.15
C ALA A 201 11.07 -3.02 2.51
N VAL A 202 12.36 -3.14 2.84
CA VAL A 202 12.98 -4.39 3.26
C VAL A 202 12.37 -4.88 4.58
N ILE A 203 12.18 -3.99 5.55
CA ILE A 203 11.52 -4.34 6.82
C ILE A 203 10.08 -4.81 6.56
N ALA A 204 9.31 -4.10 5.74
CA ALA A 204 7.94 -4.49 5.38
C ALA A 204 7.91 -5.87 4.68
N PHE A 205 8.88 -6.15 3.80
CA PHE A 205 9.00 -7.44 3.14
C PHE A 205 9.22 -8.58 4.15
N VAL A 206 10.15 -8.43 5.09
CA VAL A 206 10.39 -9.42 6.16
C VAL A 206 9.13 -9.61 7.00
N LEU A 207 8.43 -8.53 7.38
CA LEU A 207 7.19 -8.60 8.14
C LEU A 207 6.10 -9.37 7.40
N SER A 208 6.04 -9.29 6.06
CA SER A 208 5.01 -9.97 5.26
C SER A 208 5.01 -11.49 5.46
N PHE A 209 6.16 -12.10 5.76
CA PHE A 209 6.27 -13.54 6.04
C PHE A 209 5.88 -13.92 7.48
N THR A 210 5.96 -12.97 8.40
CA THR A 210 5.67 -13.20 9.83
C THR A 210 4.17 -13.19 10.13
N ILE A 211 3.37 -12.55 9.24
CA ILE A 211 1.93 -12.42 9.42
C ILE A 211 1.25 -13.77 9.18
N ARG A 212 0.71 -14.37 10.25
CA ARG A 212 -0.05 -15.62 10.22
C ARG A 212 -1.47 -15.39 10.70
N ARG A 213 -2.38 -16.28 10.25
CA ARG A 213 -3.77 -16.26 10.68
C ARG A 213 -3.82 -16.52 12.20
N PRO A 214 -4.62 -15.74 12.96
CA PRO A 214 -4.76 -15.91 14.40
C PRO A 214 -5.48 -17.19 14.80
#